data_c6731ec4bc679473ce16b6501eb9928d
#
_entry.id   c6731ec4bc679473ce16b6501eb9928d
#
_cell.length_a   1.000
_cell.length_b   1.000
_cell.length_c   1.000
_cell.angle_alpha   90.00
_cell.angle_beta   90.00
_cell.angle_gamma   90.00
#
_symmetry.space_group_name_H-M   'P 1'
#
loop_
_entity.id
_entity.type
_entity.pdbx_description
1 polymer ?
#
loop_
_entity_poly.entity_id
_entity_poly.type
_entity_poly.pdbx_seq_one_letter_code
_entity_poly.pdbx_strand_id
1 'polypeptide(L)'
;MNIYNILALVLLLIIIFLLRIRGHLTKAINSKFPENPDPDWIVDTFRPWYFHLNKIIGLIAVTMIGLVLLGGYGFWYSFKIGNQQGYQPDQPIKFSHQLHAGQYKMDCRYCHSVAEKSKNASIPSAGTCMNCHKYVQATAKYNGQISPEIKKIYTATGWDPDSQKYLYQPKDLKWVRIHNLPDLAYFNHSQHVKVGKVTCQTCHGQIQTMKVVQQFSTLQMGWCIECHRTTNVDVAGNKYYDEIHKRLKDGEKWTEEQNGGTECGKCHY
;
A
#
# COMPACT_ATOMS: atom_id res chain seq x y z
N MET A 1 6.00 -20.69 7.78
CA MET A 1 6.92 -21.77 8.25
C MET A 1 6.39 -22.21 9.60
N ASN A 2 6.10 -23.52 9.78
CA ASN A 2 5.50 -24.01 11.01
C ASN A 2 6.53 -23.88 12.14
N ILE A 3 6.08 -23.47 13.35
CA ILE A 3 6.93 -23.24 14.52
C ILE A 3 7.81 -24.46 14.85
N TYR A 4 7.33 -25.67 14.56
CA TYR A 4 8.07 -26.91 14.74
C TYR A 4 9.31 -27.01 13.83
N ASN A 5 9.25 -26.47 12.61
CA ASN A 5 10.38 -26.47 11.67
C ASN A 5 11.46 -25.47 12.12
N ILE A 6 11.05 -24.36 12.73
CA ILE A 6 12.00 -23.39 13.30
C ILE A 6 12.71 -24.01 14.50
N LEU A 7 11.96 -24.66 15.39
CA LEU A 7 12.51 -25.32 16.57
C LEU A 7 13.49 -26.45 16.18
N ALA A 8 13.15 -27.27 15.19
CA ALA A 8 14.02 -28.31 14.66
C ALA A 8 15.33 -27.77 14.10
N LEU A 9 15.25 -26.65 13.34
CA LEU A 9 16.44 -26.00 12.78
C LEU A 9 17.34 -25.43 13.89
N VAL A 10 16.75 -24.77 14.89
CA VAL A 10 17.49 -24.23 16.04
C VAL A 10 18.15 -25.34 16.83
N LEU A 11 17.44 -26.46 17.08
CA LEU A 11 18.01 -27.60 17.78
C LEU A 11 19.20 -28.20 17.02
N LEU A 12 19.07 -28.35 15.69
CA LEU A 12 20.17 -28.84 14.85
C LEU A 12 21.40 -27.91 14.92
N LEU A 13 21.21 -26.60 14.89
CA LEU A 13 22.31 -25.64 15.01
C LEU A 13 22.97 -25.71 16.39
N ILE A 14 22.21 -25.89 17.45
CA ILE A 14 22.73 -26.08 18.82
C ILE A 14 23.57 -27.36 18.89
N ILE A 15 23.08 -28.46 18.33
CA ILE A 15 23.83 -29.73 18.32
C ILE A 15 25.17 -29.56 17.58
N ILE A 16 25.15 -28.93 16.39
CA ILE A 16 26.38 -28.66 15.62
C ILE A 16 27.36 -27.79 16.43
N PHE A 17 26.84 -26.77 17.10
CA PHE A 17 27.65 -25.87 17.95
C PHE A 17 28.29 -26.62 19.13
N LEU A 18 27.52 -27.45 19.83
CA LEU A 18 28.01 -28.27 20.96
C LEU A 18 29.07 -29.28 20.50
N LEU A 19 28.88 -29.90 19.36
CA LEU A 19 29.89 -30.81 18.78
C LEU A 19 31.21 -30.08 18.46
N ARG A 20 31.14 -28.83 17.98
CA ARG A 20 32.32 -27.99 17.75
C ARG A 20 33.06 -27.60 19.05
N ILE A 21 32.29 -27.21 20.09
CA ILE A 21 32.87 -26.90 21.40
C ILE A 21 33.57 -28.14 21.97
N ARG A 22 32.93 -29.30 21.92
CA ARG A 22 33.55 -30.56 22.36
C ARG A 22 34.88 -30.79 21.65
N GLY A 23 34.95 -30.69 20.33
CA GLY A 23 36.17 -30.86 19.56
C GLY A 23 37.29 -29.87 19.94
N HIS A 24 36.98 -28.61 20.26
CA HIS A 24 37.94 -27.63 20.74
C HIS A 24 38.43 -27.96 22.17
N LEU A 25 37.54 -28.40 23.06
CA LEU A 25 37.88 -28.80 24.43
C LEU A 25 38.79 -30.03 24.44
N THR A 26 38.49 -31.05 23.67
CA THR A 26 39.32 -32.27 23.55
C THR A 26 40.71 -31.90 23.05
N LYS A 27 40.86 -31.00 22.06
CA LYS A 27 42.16 -30.52 21.61
C LYS A 27 42.94 -29.77 22.72
N ALA A 28 42.26 -28.93 23.47
CA ALA A 28 42.90 -28.17 24.58
C ALA A 28 43.33 -29.10 25.70
N ILE A 29 42.54 -30.13 26.04
CA ILE A 29 42.89 -31.14 27.04
C ILE A 29 44.10 -31.95 26.59
N ASN A 30 44.12 -32.45 25.34
CA ASN A 30 45.21 -33.23 24.82
C ASN A 30 46.52 -32.45 24.65
N SER A 31 46.44 -31.11 24.41
CA SER A 31 47.61 -30.25 24.41
C SER A 31 48.20 -30.01 25.81
N LYS A 32 47.36 -30.08 26.85
CA LYS A 32 47.76 -29.83 28.24
C LYS A 32 48.26 -31.11 28.97
N PHE A 33 47.79 -32.27 28.51
CA PHE A 33 48.08 -33.58 29.09
C PHE A 33 48.53 -34.57 28.00
N PRO A 34 49.70 -34.36 27.37
CA PRO A 34 50.14 -35.16 26.23
C PRO A 34 50.51 -36.58 26.59
N GLU A 35 50.80 -36.90 27.89
CA GLU A 35 51.15 -38.24 28.35
C GLU A 35 49.92 -39.18 28.47
N ASN A 36 48.70 -38.65 28.47
CA ASN A 36 47.50 -39.45 28.56
C ASN A 36 46.40 -38.86 27.63
N PRO A 37 46.58 -38.91 26.30
CA PRO A 37 45.66 -38.33 25.37
C PRO A 37 44.31 -39.04 25.49
N ASP A 38 43.24 -38.30 25.66
CA ASP A 38 41.85 -38.82 25.60
C ASP A 38 41.66 -39.40 24.20
N PRO A 39 41.45 -40.72 24.06
CA PRO A 39 41.33 -41.38 22.76
C PRO A 39 40.00 -41.03 22.13
N ASP A 40 39.95 -39.90 21.44
CA ASP A 40 38.80 -39.57 20.59
C ASP A 40 39.00 -40.31 19.24
N TRP A 41 39.03 -41.68 19.34
CA TRP A 41 39.26 -42.56 18.21
C TRP A 41 38.32 -42.25 17.03
N ILE A 42 37.13 -41.73 17.29
CA ILE A 42 36.16 -41.27 16.28
C ILE A 42 36.71 -40.04 15.54
N VAL A 43 37.26 -39.07 16.26
CA VAL A 43 37.80 -37.85 15.64
C VAL A 43 39.11 -38.17 14.86
N ASP A 44 39.97 -39.02 15.39
CA ASP A 44 41.27 -39.28 14.74
C ASP A 44 41.13 -40.21 13.53
N THR A 45 40.19 -41.16 13.55
CA THR A 45 39.97 -42.06 12.40
C THR A 45 39.21 -41.36 11.27
N PHE A 46 38.29 -40.47 11.56
CA PHE A 46 37.49 -39.75 10.57
C PHE A 46 37.95 -38.32 10.30
N ARG A 47 39.05 -37.89 10.93
CA ARG A 47 39.55 -36.49 10.87
C ARG A 47 39.76 -35.94 9.45
N PRO A 48 40.38 -36.66 8.48
CA PRO A 48 40.56 -36.13 7.13
C PRO A 48 39.20 -36.00 6.41
N TRP A 49 38.34 -36.97 6.55
CA TRP A 49 37.00 -37.00 5.94
C TRP A 49 36.05 -35.99 6.58
N TYR A 50 36.06 -35.90 7.91
CA TYR A 50 35.30 -34.94 8.69
C TYR A 50 35.67 -33.46 8.40
N PHE A 51 36.93 -33.16 8.15
CA PHE A 51 37.36 -31.82 7.78
C PHE A 51 36.85 -31.39 6.41
N HIS A 52 36.88 -32.29 5.44
CA HIS A 52 36.29 -32.06 4.11
C HIS A 52 34.76 -32.03 4.16
N LEU A 53 34.15 -32.93 4.89
CA LEU A 53 32.72 -33.01 5.08
C LEU A 53 32.17 -31.75 5.79
N ASN A 54 32.86 -31.23 6.81
CA ASN A 54 32.48 -30.02 7.47
C ASN A 54 32.51 -28.77 6.56
N LYS A 55 33.49 -28.69 5.65
CA LYS A 55 33.54 -27.61 4.67
C LYS A 55 32.39 -27.73 3.66
N ILE A 56 32.12 -28.93 3.18
CA ILE A 56 31.03 -29.24 2.26
C ILE A 56 29.68 -28.96 2.94
N ILE A 57 29.46 -29.48 4.14
CA ILE A 57 28.23 -29.24 4.92
C ILE A 57 28.06 -27.76 5.21
N GLY A 58 29.14 -27.06 5.59
CA GLY A 58 29.12 -25.62 5.79
C GLY A 58 28.72 -24.85 4.52
N LEU A 59 29.28 -25.20 3.38
CA LEU A 59 28.95 -24.62 2.10
C LEU A 59 27.48 -24.89 1.72
N ILE A 60 27.03 -26.14 1.86
CA ILE A 60 25.63 -26.51 1.61
C ILE A 60 24.69 -25.72 2.54
N ALA A 61 25.02 -25.62 3.82
CA ALA A 61 24.18 -24.89 4.79
C ALA A 61 24.08 -23.40 4.43
N VAL A 62 25.20 -22.75 4.08
CA VAL A 62 25.21 -21.35 3.65
C VAL A 62 24.42 -21.17 2.36
N THR A 63 24.58 -22.08 1.40
CA THR A 63 23.82 -22.04 0.13
C THR A 63 22.33 -22.23 0.36
N MET A 64 21.95 -23.20 1.19
CA MET A 64 20.53 -23.43 1.53
C MET A 64 19.90 -22.24 2.26
N ILE A 65 20.61 -21.63 3.23
CA ILE A 65 20.18 -20.42 3.90
C ILE A 65 20.01 -19.29 2.88
N GLY A 66 20.98 -19.11 1.98
CA GLY A 66 20.91 -18.10 0.91
C GLY A 66 19.70 -18.32 0.00
N LEU A 67 19.43 -19.56 -0.41
CA LEU A 67 18.27 -19.89 -1.23
C LEU A 67 16.95 -19.65 -0.49
N VAL A 68 16.86 -19.99 0.79
CA VAL A 68 15.66 -19.72 1.61
C VAL A 68 15.42 -18.24 1.77
N LEU A 69 16.47 -17.46 2.03
CA LEU A 69 16.36 -16.00 2.15
C LEU A 69 15.98 -15.36 0.82
N LEU A 70 16.62 -15.76 -0.27
CA LEU A 70 16.33 -15.27 -1.62
C LEU A 70 14.90 -15.64 -2.06
N GLY A 71 14.50 -16.90 -1.85
CA GLY A 71 13.16 -17.38 -2.15
C GLY A 71 12.09 -16.69 -1.28
N GLY A 72 12.36 -16.54 0.00
CA GLY A 72 11.48 -15.80 0.92
C GLY A 72 11.34 -14.32 0.54
N TYR A 73 12.45 -13.68 0.17
CA TYR A 73 12.42 -12.29 -0.32
C TYR A 73 11.65 -12.19 -1.66
N GLY A 74 11.94 -13.07 -2.61
CA GLY A 74 11.24 -13.12 -3.90
C GLY A 74 9.74 -13.35 -3.74
N PHE A 75 9.36 -14.29 -2.87
CA PHE A 75 7.97 -14.55 -2.52
C PHE A 75 7.29 -13.32 -1.91
N TRP A 76 7.91 -12.70 -0.92
CA TRP A 76 7.38 -11.48 -0.30
C TRP A 76 7.29 -10.32 -1.30
N TYR A 77 8.27 -10.18 -2.20
CA TYR A 77 8.27 -9.16 -3.23
C TYR A 77 7.16 -9.39 -4.27
N SER A 78 6.82 -10.65 -4.57
CA SER A 78 5.77 -10.98 -5.54
C SER A 78 4.40 -10.43 -5.13
N PHE A 79 4.09 -10.33 -3.83
CA PHE A 79 2.86 -9.70 -3.34
C PHE A 79 2.83 -8.18 -3.51
N LYS A 80 3.96 -7.56 -3.82
CA LYS A 80 4.04 -6.12 -4.09
C LYS A 80 3.92 -5.78 -5.57
N ILE A 81 4.00 -6.79 -6.45
CA ILE A 81 3.82 -6.58 -7.88
C ILE A 81 2.38 -6.11 -8.13
N GLY A 82 2.24 -4.96 -8.80
CA GLY A 82 0.94 -4.33 -9.04
C GLY A 82 0.33 -3.59 -7.83
N ASN A 83 0.95 -3.68 -6.65
CA ASN A 83 0.54 -2.88 -5.50
C ASN A 83 1.26 -1.52 -5.53
N GLN A 84 0.48 -0.46 -5.75
CA GLN A 84 0.99 0.91 -5.81
C GLN A 84 0.73 1.68 -4.50
N GLN A 85 0.49 0.99 -3.39
CA GLN A 85 0.32 1.63 -2.09
C GLN A 85 1.52 2.52 -1.74
N GLY A 86 1.26 3.76 -1.35
CA GLY A 86 2.30 4.76 -1.09
C GLY A 86 2.82 5.46 -2.36
N TYR A 87 2.32 5.14 -3.56
CA TYR A 87 2.70 5.82 -4.80
C TYR A 87 2.33 7.30 -4.71
N GLN A 88 3.33 8.15 -4.89
CA GLN A 88 3.23 9.60 -4.70
C GLN A 88 4.05 10.31 -5.80
N PRO A 89 3.51 10.40 -7.02
CA PRO A 89 4.22 11.04 -8.12
C PRO A 89 4.23 12.56 -8.01
N ASP A 90 5.19 13.20 -8.67
CA ASP A 90 5.17 14.62 -8.88
C ASP A 90 3.99 15.03 -9.77
N GLN A 91 3.34 16.12 -9.39
CA GLN A 91 2.19 16.67 -10.09
C GLN A 91 2.53 18.00 -10.75
N PRO A 92 1.85 18.38 -11.85
CA PRO A 92 2.14 19.64 -12.56
C PRO A 92 1.94 20.86 -11.64
N ILE A 93 1.01 20.78 -10.71
CA ILE A 93 0.78 21.78 -9.66
C ILE A 93 0.91 21.10 -8.31
N LYS A 94 1.70 21.65 -7.40
CA LYS A 94 1.86 21.19 -6.03
C LYS A 94 0.63 21.56 -5.19
N PHE A 95 -0.49 20.90 -5.46
CA PHE A 95 -1.74 21.10 -4.75
C PHE A 95 -1.70 20.42 -3.37
N SER A 96 -2.15 21.12 -2.33
CA SER A 96 -2.21 20.60 -0.95
C SER A 96 -3.65 20.40 -0.50
N HIS A 97 -4.05 19.14 -0.33
CA HIS A 97 -5.34 18.80 0.29
C HIS A 97 -5.34 19.21 1.78
N GLN A 98 -4.20 19.12 2.45
CA GLN A 98 -4.06 19.58 3.84
C GLN A 98 -4.46 21.05 4.00
N LEU A 99 -4.10 21.91 3.06
CA LEU A 99 -4.48 23.33 3.09
C LEU A 99 -5.98 23.50 2.80
N HIS A 100 -6.47 22.94 1.68
CA HIS A 100 -7.83 23.21 1.21
C HIS A 100 -8.89 22.44 2.01
N ALA A 101 -8.78 21.13 2.09
CA ALA A 101 -9.74 20.30 2.81
C ALA A 101 -9.47 20.22 4.33
N GLY A 102 -8.18 20.27 4.72
CA GLY A 102 -7.81 20.18 6.14
C GLY A 102 -8.02 21.50 6.89
N GLN A 103 -7.35 22.58 6.47
CA GLN A 103 -7.37 23.86 7.17
C GLN A 103 -8.62 24.68 6.81
N TYR A 104 -8.94 24.82 5.52
CA TYR A 104 -10.10 25.60 5.07
C TYR A 104 -11.41 24.81 5.06
N LYS A 105 -11.39 23.52 5.41
CA LYS A 105 -12.59 22.67 5.52
C LYS A 105 -13.44 22.62 4.25
N MET A 106 -12.81 22.76 3.08
CA MET A 106 -13.52 22.65 1.81
C MET A 106 -14.01 21.21 1.61
N ASP A 107 -15.29 21.06 1.26
CA ASP A 107 -15.87 19.73 0.96
C ASP A 107 -15.23 19.11 -0.28
N CYS A 108 -14.99 17.82 -0.22
CA CYS A 108 -14.37 17.07 -1.33
C CYS A 108 -15.17 17.22 -2.64
N ARG A 109 -16.48 17.25 -2.54
CA ARG A 109 -17.42 17.32 -3.67
C ARG A 109 -17.45 18.69 -4.33
N TYR A 110 -16.94 19.73 -3.69
CA TYR A 110 -16.78 21.04 -4.32
C TYR A 110 -15.85 20.94 -5.55
N CYS A 111 -14.75 20.20 -5.40
CA CYS A 111 -13.78 20.00 -6.47
C CYS A 111 -14.04 18.70 -7.25
N HIS A 112 -14.38 17.61 -6.57
CA HIS A 112 -14.69 16.31 -7.16
C HIS A 112 -16.21 16.12 -7.35
N SER A 113 -16.85 17.07 -8.01
CA SER A 113 -18.32 17.20 -8.11
C SER A 113 -19.03 16.03 -8.82
N VAL A 114 -18.29 15.22 -9.56
CA VAL A 114 -18.81 14.08 -10.31
C VAL A 114 -18.65 12.74 -9.58
N ALA A 115 -18.00 12.72 -8.41
CA ALA A 115 -17.76 11.49 -7.66
C ALA A 115 -19.05 10.74 -7.29
N GLU A 116 -20.15 11.45 -7.06
CA GLU A 116 -21.49 10.86 -6.78
C GLU A 116 -22.32 10.58 -8.04
N LYS A 117 -21.84 10.94 -9.21
CA LYS A 117 -22.63 10.93 -10.46
C LYS A 117 -22.01 10.04 -11.55
N SER A 118 -20.74 9.74 -11.44
CA SER A 118 -19.98 9.08 -12.50
C SER A 118 -19.16 7.90 -11.97
N LYS A 119 -18.76 7.04 -12.89
CA LYS A 119 -17.79 5.97 -12.65
C LYS A 119 -16.47 6.54 -12.08
N ASN A 120 -15.99 7.66 -12.62
CA ASN A 120 -14.76 8.31 -12.23
C ASN A 120 -15.04 9.57 -11.41
N ALA A 121 -14.33 9.77 -10.31
CA ALA A 121 -14.44 10.98 -9.50
C ALA A 121 -13.89 12.24 -10.21
N SER A 122 -13.07 12.03 -11.25
CA SER A 122 -12.32 13.01 -12.03
C SER A 122 -11.40 13.93 -11.21
N ILE A 123 -10.45 14.54 -11.91
CA ILE A 123 -9.65 15.64 -11.39
C ILE A 123 -10.35 16.94 -11.81
N PRO A 124 -10.53 17.92 -10.92
CA PRO A 124 -11.18 19.17 -11.25
C PRO A 124 -10.39 19.92 -12.34
N SER A 125 -11.10 20.59 -13.22
CA SER A 125 -10.49 21.46 -14.23
C SER A 125 -9.78 22.65 -13.57
N ALA A 126 -8.80 23.24 -14.23
CA ALA A 126 -8.15 24.45 -13.78
C ALA A 126 -9.15 25.61 -13.58
N GLY A 127 -10.27 25.61 -14.31
CA GLY A 127 -11.36 26.57 -14.14
C GLY A 127 -12.00 26.52 -12.76
N THR A 128 -12.10 25.33 -12.14
CA THR A 128 -12.59 25.21 -10.76
C THR A 128 -11.69 25.95 -9.76
N CYS A 129 -10.39 25.89 -9.96
CA CYS A 129 -9.42 26.61 -9.13
C CYS A 129 -9.61 28.13 -9.23
N MET A 130 -9.98 28.62 -10.43
CA MET A 130 -10.18 30.02 -10.70
C MET A 130 -11.39 30.62 -10.01
N ASN A 131 -12.31 29.83 -9.47
CA ASN A 131 -13.43 30.36 -8.68
C ASN A 131 -12.93 31.18 -7.46
N CYS A 132 -11.78 30.79 -6.89
CA CYS A 132 -11.16 31.49 -5.77
C CYS A 132 -9.85 32.18 -6.18
N HIS A 133 -9.02 31.53 -7.01
CA HIS A 133 -7.67 31.98 -7.30
C HIS A 133 -7.58 33.19 -8.24
N LYS A 134 -8.69 33.68 -8.78
CA LYS A 134 -8.74 35.03 -9.37
C LYS A 134 -8.37 36.11 -8.35
N TYR A 135 -8.75 35.90 -7.09
CA TYR A 135 -8.59 36.85 -6.00
C TYR A 135 -7.58 36.39 -4.96
N VAL A 136 -7.52 35.09 -4.68
CA VAL A 136 -6.63 34.50 -3.69
C VAL A 136 -5.32 34.09 -4.35
N GLN A 137 -4.32 34.97 -4.25
CA GLN A 137 -3.02 34.81 -4.95
C GLN A 137 -1.87 34.34 -4.04
N ALA A 138 -2.14 34.18 -2.73
CA ALA A 138 -1.18 33.79 -1.69
C ALA A 138 0.06 34.72 -1.61
N THR A 139 -0.09 35.99 -1.93
CA THR A 139 1.00 36.98 -2.02
C THR A 139 1.72 37.20 -0.68
N ALA A 140 1.01 37.11 0.44
CA ALA A 140 1.60 37.25 1.78
C ALA A 140 2.72 36.27 2.05
N LYS A 141 2.63 35.04 1.51
CA LYS A 141 3.66 33.99 1.64
C LYS A 141 4.85 34.19 0.70
N TYR A 142 4.69 34.95 -0.37
CA TYR A 142 5.66 35.11 -1.44
C TYR A 142 6.12 36.57 -1.63
N ASN A 143 6.30 37.31 -0.53
CA ASN A 143 6.82 38.69 -0.52
C ASN A 143 6.08 39.60 -1.50
N GLY A 144 4.75 39.58 -1.51
CA GLY A 144 3.91 40.39 -2.38
C GLY A 144 3.75 39.80 -3.82
N GLN A 145 4.47 38.76 -4.18
CA GLN A 145 4.35 38.13 -5.48
C GLN A 145 3.29 37.03 -5.50
N ILE A 146 2.68 36.80 -6.65
CA ILE A 146 1.76 35.70 -6.86
C ILE A 146 2.49 34.36 -6.68
N SER A 147 1.89 33.42 -5.95
CA SER A 147 2.45 32.07 -5.76
C SER A 147 2.85 31.40 -7.09
N PRO A 148 4.05 30.80 -7.18
CA PRO A 148 4.46 30.06 -8.38
C PRO A 148 3.46 28.99 -8.83
N GLU A 149 2.82 28.31 -7.88
CA GLU A 149 1.82 27.26 -8.20
C GLU A 149 0.51 27.89 -8.74
N ILE A 150 0.11 29.06 -8.26
CA ILE A 150 -1.05 29.79 -8.79
C ILE A 150 -0.74 30.35 -10.19
N LYS A 151 0.48 30.81 -10.46
CA LYS A 151 0.89 31.22 -11.82
C LYS A 151 0.71 30.08 -12.84
N LYS A 152 0.94 28.81 -12.43
CA LYS A 152 0.69 27.66 -13.29
C LYS A 152 -0.81 27.50 -13.62
N ILE A 153 -1.70 27.80 -12.64
CA ILE A 153 -3.16 27.80 -12.88
C ILE A 153 -3.51 28.88 -13.90
N TYR A 154 -2.94 30.07 -13.77
CA TYR A 154 -3.16 31.17 -14.73
C TYR A 154 -2.70 30.79 -16.12
N THR A 155 -1.52 30.20 -16.25
CA THR A 155 -1.03 29.68 -17.54
C THR A 155 -1.97 28.63 -18.12
N ALA A 156 -2.49 27.72 -17.27
CA ALA A 156 -3.40 26.65 -17.72
C ALA A 156 -4.77 27.19 -18.16
N THR A 157 -5.22 28.31 -17.59
CA THR A 157 -6.52 28.89 -17.92
C THR A 157 -6.44 30.05 -18.91
N GLY A 158 -5.24 30.54 -19.23
CA GLY A 158 -5.06 31.74 -20.05
C GLY A 158 -5.41 33.05 -19.34
N TRP A 159 -5.39 33.04 -18.01
CA TRP A 159 -5.72 34.20 -17.18
C TRP A 159 -4.55 35.18 -17.06
N ASP A 160 -4.84 36.45 -17.27
CA ASP A 160 -3.93 37.55 -17.02
C ASP A 160 -4.32 38.25 -15.69
N PRO A 161 -3.47 38.20 -14.66
CA PRO A 161 -3.78 38.77 -13.35
C PRO A 161 -3.81 40.30 -13.33
N ASP A 162 -3.08 40.96 -14.26
CA ASP A 162 -2.98 42.43 -14.28
C ASP A 162 -4.23 43.04 -14.89
N SER A 163 -4.70 42.51 -15.99
CA SER A 163 -5.95 42.95 -16.64
C SER A 163 -7.21 42.29 -16.09
N GLN A 164 -7.04 41.20 -15.29
CA GLN A 164 -8.13 40.35 -14.76
C GLN A 164 -9.03 39.78 -15.88
N LYS A 165 -8.41 39.35 -16.98
CA LYS A 165 -9.11 38.80 -18.14
C LYS A 165 -8.45 37.52 -18.63
N TYR A 166 -9.22 36.70 -19.34
CA TYR A 166 -8.69 35.55 -20.07
C TYR A 166 -8.20 36.04 -21.44
N LEU A 167 -6.89 36.23 -21.57
CA LEU A 167 -6.27 36.80 -22.78
C LEU A 167 -5.46 35.78 -23.57
N TYR A 168 -5.03 34.70 -22.94
CA TYR A 168 -4.12 33.73 -23.52
C TYR A 168 -4.84 32.42 -23.83
N GLN A 169 -4.27 31.65 -24.76
CA GLN A 169 -4.74 30.31 -25.03
C GLN A 169 -4.49 29.40 -23.81
N PRO A 170 -5.51 28.69 -23.33
CA PRO A 170 -5.36 27.76 -22.19
C PRO A 170 -4.40 26.63 -22.55
N LYS A 171 -3.68 26.14 -21.57
CA LYS A 171 -2.76 25.00 -21.70
C LYS A 171 -3.21 23.85 -20.83
N ASP A 172 -3.18 22.64 -21.36
CA ASP A 172 -3.57 21.45 -20.62
C ASP A 172 -2.65 21.16 -19.44
N LEU A 173 -3.24 20.81 -18.30
CA LEU A 173 -2.55 20.28 -17.15
C LEU A 173 -2.56 18.75 -17.22
N LYS A 174 -1.39 18.16 -17.43
CA LYS A 174 -1.23 16.71 -17.47
C LYS A 174 -1.03 16.16 -16.06
N TRP A 175 -2.13 15.89 -15.37
CA TRP A 175 -2.10 15.27 -14.07
C TRP A 175 -1.70 13.80 -14.15
N VAL A 176 -0.87 13.36 -13.20
CA VAL A 176 -0.51 11.95 -13.07
C VAL A 176 -1.56 11.25 -12.18
N ARG A 177 -2.15 10.18 -12.70
CA ARG A 177 -3.13 9.38 -11.97
C ARG A 177 -2.44 8.62 -10.84
N ILE A 178 -2.94 8.78 -9.60
CA ILE A 178 -2.38 8.16 -8.40
C ILE A 178 -3.07 6.82 -8.14
N HIS A 179 -4.40 6.84 -8.04
CA HIS A 179 -5.20 5.64 -7.81
C HIS A 179 -5.54 5.00 -9.16
N ASN A 180 -4.91 3.87 -9.44
CA ASN A 180 -5.06 3.18 -10.72
C ASN A 180 -5.46 1.73 -10.52
N LEU A 181 -6.68 1.38 -10.93
CA LEU A 181 -7.11 -0.01 -11.06
C LEU A 181 -6.72 -0.52 -12.46
N PRO A 182 -6.35 -1.81 -12.59
CA PRO A 182 -6.15 -2.42 -13.88
C PRO A 182 -7.47 -2.43 -14.67
N ASP A 183 -7.39 -2.40 -16.00
CA ASP A 183 -8.56 -2.32 -16.89
C ASP A 183 -9.52 -3.51 -16.73
N LEU A 184 -9.01 -4.64 -16.26
CA LEU A 184 -9.80 -5.84 -15.98
C LEU A 184 -10.73 -5.70 -14.74
N ALA A 185 -10.56 -4.67 -13.93
CA ALA A 185 -11.35 -4.45 -12.73
C ALA A 185 -12.28 -3.25 -12.90
N TYR A 186 -13.58 -3.50 -12.85
CA TYR A 186 -14.57 -2.43 -12.86
C TYR A 186 -14.76 -1.84 -11.46
N PHE A 187 -14.75 -0.53 -11.39
CA PHE A 187 -15.08 0.23 -10.20
C PHE A 187 -15.90 1.46 -10.57
N ASN A 188 -16.93 1.75 -9.78
CA ASN A 188 -17.81 2.90 -10.00
C ASN A 188 -17.94 3.73 -8.72
N HIS A 189 -17.42 4.97 -8.74
CA HIS A 189 -17.51 5.87 -7.59
C HIS A 189 -18.94 6.17 -7.17
N SER A 190 -19.85 6.41 -8.12
CA SER A 190 -21.22 6.76 -7.77
C SER A 190 -21.96 5.64 -7.02
N GLN A 191 -21.69 4.39 -7.34
CA GLN A 191 -22.26 3.26 -6.60
C GLN A 191 -21.74 3.21 -5.16
N HIS A 192 -20.45 3.42 -4.95
CA HIS A 192 -19.87 3.37 -3.61
C HIS A 192 -20.18 4.62 -2.78
N VAL A 193 -20.06 5.81 -3.37
CA VAL A 193 -20.20 7.07 -2.64
C VAL A 193 -21.68 7.48 -2.48
N LYS A 194 -22.48 7.39 -3.57
CA LYS A 194 -23.87 7.84 -3.54
C LYS A 194 -24.81 6.77 -3.00
N VAL A 195 -24.71 5.55 -3.51
CA VAL A 195 -25.61 4.45 -3.13
C VAL A 195 -25.13 3.80 -1.83
N GLY A 196 -23.88 3.39 -1.77
CA GLY A 196 -23.28 2.74 -0.60
C GLY A 196 -22.93 3.69 0.56
N LYS A 197 -23.02 5.01 0.34
CA LYS A 197 -22.69 6.06 1.35
C LYS A 197 -21.29 5.90 1.98
N VAL A 198 -20.37 5.24 1.26
CA VAL A 198 -19.01 5.04 1.70
C VAL A 198 -18.27 6.38 1.71
N THR A 199 -17.58 6.69 2.81
CA THR A 199 -16.84 7.94 2.93
C THR A 199 -15.57 7.92 2.07
N CYS A 200 -15.14 9.08 1.59
CA CYS A 200 -13.93 9.21 0.76
C CYS A 200 -12.70 8.64 1.46
N GLN A 201 -12.61 8.86 2.77
CA GLN A 201 -11.48 8.44 3.60
C GLN A 201 -11.32 6.92 3.71
N THR A 202 -12.40 6.16 3.55
CA THR A 202 -12.35 4.69 3.58
C THR A 202 -11.37 4.13 2.54
N CYS A 203 -11.36 4.73 1.34
CA CYS A 203 -10.51 4.28 0.23
C CYS A 203 -9.23 5.15 0.07
N HIS A 204 -9.36 6.46 0.31
CA HIS A 204 -8.29 7.42 0.07
C HIS A 204 -7.49 7.78 1.34
N GLY A 205 -7.85 7.24 2.51
CA GLY A 205 -7.24 7.58 3.78
C GLY A 205 -7.56 9.02 4.23
N GLN A 206 -6.82 9.53 5.17
CA GLN A 206 -7.01 10.88 5.71
C GLN A 206 -6.44 11.93 4.74
N ILE A 207 -7.01 12.01 3.54
CA ILE A 207 -6.51 12.85 2.45
C ILE A 207 -6.44 14.33 2.83
N GLN A 208 -7.33 14.79 3.72
CA GLN A 208 -7.33 16.17 4.26
C GLN A 208 -6.11 16.46 5.14
N THR A 209 -5.28 15.48 5.47
CA THR A 209 -4.00 15.69 6.16
C THR A 209 -2.80 15.63 5.22
N MET A 210 -3.02 15.23 3.96
CA MET A 210 -1.95 15.03 3.00
C MET A 210 -1.55 16.33 2.32
N LYS A 211 -0.29 16.71 2.47
CA LYS A 211 0.31 17.82 1.72
C LYS A 211 0.54 17.43 0.26
N VAL A 212 1.01 16.21 0.02
CA VAL A 212 1.11 15.56 -1.27
C VAL A 212 0.30 14.27 -1.21
N VAL A 213 -0.55 14.03 -2.19
CA VAL A 213 -1.43 12.85 -2.20
C VAL A 213 -0.65 11.61 -2.58
N GLN A 214 -0.91 10.54 -1.86
CA GLN A 214 -0.40 9.21 -2.16
C GLN A 214 -1.53 8.18 -2.21
N GLN A 215 -1.31 7.07 -2.88
CA GLN A 215 -2.24 5.95 -2.83
C GLN A 215 -2.24 5.33 -1.43
N PHE A 216 -3.36 5.42 -0.73
CA PHE A 216 -3.51 4.92 0.64
C PHE A 216 -3.77 3.42 0.68
N SER A 217 -4.81 2.97 -0.02
CA SER A 217 -5.21 1.56 -0.06
C SER A 217 -4.40 0.78 -1.09
N THR A 218 -4.31 -0.54 -0.91
CA THR A 218 -3.61 -1.42 -1.86
C THR A 218 -4.32 -1.49 -3.21
N LEU A 219 -5.64 -1.32 -3.22
CA LEU A 219 -6.53 -1.53 -4.36
C LEU A 219 -6.44 -2.95 -4.97
N GLN A 220 -5.90 -3.89 -4.22
CA GLN A 220 -5.89 -5.30 -4.62
C GLN A 220 -7.26 -5.94 -4.42
N MET A 221 -7.56 -7.00 -5.19
CA MET A 221 -8.84 -7.70 -5.13
C MET A 221 -9.22 -8.12 -3.69
N GLY A 222 -8.27 -8.65 -2.92
CA GLY A 222 -8.49 -9.05 -1.53
C GLY A 222 -8.95 -7.92 -0.62
N TRP A 223 -8.46 -6.69 -0.84
CA TRP A 223 -8.89 -5.52 -0.09
C TRP A 223 -10.35 -5.13 -0.39
N CYS A 224 -10.77 -5.23 -1.66
CA CYS A 224 -12.15 -4.98 -2.06
C CYS A 224 -13.10 -6.05 -1.49
N ILE A 225 -12.72 -7.32 -1.59
CA ILE A 225 -13.49 -8.45 -1.06
C ILE A 225 -13.67 -8.35 0.45
N GLU A 226 -12.62 -8.02 1.19
CA GLU A 226 -12.70 -7.85 2.64
C GLU A 226 -13.66 -6.72 3.03
N CYS A 227 -13.63 -5.60 2.30
CA CYS A 227 -14.58 -4.51 2.49
C CYS A 227 -16.03 -4.99 2.24
N HIS A 228 -16.31 -5.72 1.15
CA HIS A 228 -17.63 -6.23 0.81
C HIS A 228 -18.15 -7.28 1.81
N ARG A 229 -17.26 -8.03 2.45
CA ARG A 229 -17.62 -8.99 3.51
C ARG A 229 -18.05 -8.33 4.81
N THR A 230 -17.48 -7.18 5.09
CA THR A 230 -17.64 -6.51 6.39
C THR A 230 -18.55 -5.29 6.35
N THR A 231 -18.76 -4.68 5.18
CA THR A 231 -19.56 -3.47 5.03
C THR A 231 -21.04 -3.82 4.84
N ASN A 232 -21.89 -3.16 5.66
CA ASN A 232 -23.31 -3.29 5.52
C ASN A 232 -23.84 -2.50 4.32
N VAL A 233 -24.78 -3.08 3.61
CA VAL A 233 -25.55 -2.38 2.57
C VAL A 233 -26.48 -1.37 3.24
N ASP A 234 -26.56 -0.16 2.71
CA ASP A 234 -27.58 0.80 3.10
C ASP A 234 -28.90 0.45 2.42
N VAL A 235 -29.73 -0.30 3.13
CA VAL A 235 -31.05 -0.74 2.64
C VAL A 235 -32.14 0.31 2.86
N ALA A 236 -31.89 1.35 3.65
CA ALA A 236 -32.89 2.34 4.02
C ALA A 236 -33.34 3.22 2.84
N GLY A 237 -34.63 3.31 2.62
CA GLY A 237 -35.21 4.18 1.60
C GLY A 237 -35.05 3.70 0.16
N ASN A 238 -34.57 2.48 -0.05
CA ASN A 238 -34.52 1.86 -1.37
C ASN A 238 -35.55 0.71 -1.46
N LYS A 239 -36.60 0.90 -2.25
CA LYS A 239 -37.68 -0.07 -2.40
C LYS A 239 -37.23 -1.47 -2.84
N TYR A 240 -36.12 -1.57 -3.57
CA TYR A 240 -35.53 -2.84 -3.96
C TYR A 240 -35.12 -3.68 -2.74
N TYR A 241 -34.69 -3.03 -1.68
CA TYR A 241 -34.25 -3.69 -0.45
C TYR A 241 -35.36 -3.76 0.62
N ASP A 242 -36.56 -3.23 0.39
CA ASP A 242 -37.66 -3.23 1.38
C ASP A 242 -37.98 -4.65 1.88
N GLU A 243 -37.98 -5.64 0.98
CA GLU A 243 -38.24 -7.05 1.35
C GLU A 243 -37.12 -7.65 2.19
N ILE A 244 -35.85 -7.28 1.91
CA ILE A 244 -34.68 -7.69 2.70
C ILE A 244 -34.78 -7.04 4.06
N HIS A 245 -35.05 -5.74 4.10
CA HIS A 245 -35.16 -4.98 5.34
C HIS A 245 -36.28 -5.53 6.26
N LYS A 246 -37.42 -5.95 5.70
CA LYS A 246 -38.48 -6.61 6.47
C LYS A 246 -38.09 -7.98 7.03
N ARG A 247 -37.16 -8.69 6.39
CA ARG A 247 -36.69 -10.02 6.84
C ARG A 247 -35.59 -9.94 7.88
N LEU A 248 -34.85 -8.84 7.91
CA LEU A 248 -33.79 -8.62 8.89
C LEU A 248 -34.43 -8.37 10.25
N LYS A 249 -33.97 -9.10 11.27
CA LYS A 249 -34.31 -8.81 12.65
C LYS A 249 -33.63 -7.52 13.10
N ASP A 250 -34.17 -6.85 14.09
CA ASP A 250 -33.54 -5.67 14.67
C ASP A 250 -32.09 -5.95 15.07
N GLY A 251 -31.17 -5.17 14.50
CA GLY A 251 -29.73 -5.30 14.71
C GLY A 251 -29.04 -6.31 13.79
N GLU A 252 -29.74 -7.03 12.93
CA GLU A 252 -29.14 -7.92 11.94
C GLU A 252 -28.51 -7.10 10.81
N LYS A 253 -27.34 -7.53 10.37
CA LYS A 253 -26.55 -6.85 9.32
C LYS A 253 -26.71 -7.58 8.01
N TRP A 254 -26.87 -6.82 6.92
CA TRP A 254 -26.86 -7.34 5.56
C TRP A 254 -25.61 -6.80 4.85
N THR A 255 -24.64 -7.67 4.59
CA THR A 255 -23.38 -7.27 3.98
C THR A 255 -23.48 -7.23 2.46
N GLU A 256 -22.54 -6.53 1.82
CA GLU A 256 -22.45 -6.49 0.36
C GLU A 256 -22.13 -7.89 -0.22
N GLU A 257 -21.43 -8.76 0.50
CA GLU A 257 -21.22 -10.15 0.13
C GLU A 257 -22.54 -10.90 0.01
N GLN A 258 -23.45 -10.74 0.97
CA GLN A 258 -24.78 -11.35 0.94
C GLN A 258 -25.65 -10.81 -0.20
N ASN A 259 -25.32 -9.61 -0.70
CA ASN A 259 -25.95 -8.98 -1.86
C ASN A 259 -25.29 -9.41 -3.20
N GLY A 260 -24.36 -10.37 -3.16
CA GLY A 260 -23.63 -10.85 -4.33
C GLY A 260 -22.44 -9.98 -4.73
N GLY A 261 -22.01 -9.03 -3.89
CA GLY A 261 -20.92 -8.09 -4.20
C GLY A 261 -19.53 -8.71 -4.27
N THR A 262 -19.39 -10.00 -3.92
CA THR A 262 -18.12 -10.76 -4.05
C THR A 262 -18.12 -11.72 -5.25
N GLU A 263 -19.20 -11.76 -6.05
CA GLU A 263 -19.24 -12.54 -7.27
C GLU A 263 -18.26 -11.99 -8.32
N CYS A 264 -17.50 -12.87 -8.98
CA CYS A 264 -16.46 -12.47 -9.93
C CYS A 264 -16.98 -11.52 -11.02
N GLY A 265 -18.15 -11.81 -11.60
CA GLY A 265 -18.75 -11.01 -12.67
C GLY A 265 -19.26 -9.62 -12.25
N LYS A 266 -19.22 -9.26 -10.96
CA LYS A 266 -19.56 -7.91 -10.49
C LYS A 266 -18.40 -6.92 -10.70
N CYS A 267 -17.17 -7.44 -10.70
CA CYS A 267 -15.95 -6.66 -10.84
C CYS A 267 -15.18 -6.99 -12.13
N HIS A 268 -15.37 -8.16 -12.73
CA HIS A 268 -14.66 -8.62 -13.92
C HIS A 268 -15.63 -8.99 -15.04
N TYR A 269 -15.55 -8.26 -16.18
CA TYR A 269 -16.37 -8.52 -17.38
C TYR A 269 -15.67 -8.10 -18.66
#